data_93cdb44fcb129abdf24009852cc71954
#
_entry.id   93cdb44fcb129abdf24009852cc71954
#
_cell.length_a   1.000
_cell.length_b   1.000
_cell.length_c   1.000
_cell.angle_alpha   90.00
_cell.angle_beta   90.00
_cell.angle_gamma   90.00
#
_symmetry.space_group_name_H-M   'P 1'
#
loop_
_entity.id
_entity.type
_entity.pdbx_description
1 polymer ?
#
loop_
_entity_poly.entity_id
_entity_poly.type
_entity_poly.pdbx_seq_one_letter_code
_entity_poly.pdbx_strand_id
1 'polypeptide(L)'
;MNRKLFALLALLALACGLLSGCREEQTSAKPVIYLYPAEEETADANPVDYLYPETEMEVTVKLDYDGELTCTYPAYDGGWTVTARPDGTLTDGRGQTYSYLYWEGVDHTAYDFSRGFCVPGADTAAFLEDALAQLGLTRREANEFIVYWLPQMEQNPYNLIAFQSDAYTDHARLTVTPEPDSMLRVFMAWKALESPIDIPAQDLPAFDRTGFAVVEWGGAEVP
;
A
#
# COMPACT_ATOMS: atom_id res chain seq x y z
N MET A 1 -31.97 -27.22 46.30
CA MET A 1 -31.16 -26.90 45.12
C MET A 1 -30.08 -25.91 45.57
N ASN A 2 -28.82 -26.33 45.58
CA ASN A 2 -27.77 -25.73 46.40
C ASN A 2 -27.25 -24.41 45.80
N ARG A 3 -27.29 -23.34 46.63
CA ARG A 3 -26.70 -22.00 46.33
C ARG A 3 -25.21 -22.05 45.87
N LYS A 4 -24.49 -23.12 46.23
CA LYS A 4 -23.10 -23.37 45.84
C LYS A 4 -22.95 -23.80 44.35
N LEU A 5 -23.99 -24.43 43.79
CA LEU A 5 -23.99 -24.85 42.40
C LEU A 5 -24.22 -23.67 41.43
N PHE A 6 -25.01 -22.67 41.88
CA PHE A 6 -25.22 -21.44 41.09
C PHE A 6 -23.99 -20.54 41.03
N ALA A 7 -23.22 -20.49 42.14
CA ALA A 7 -21.98 -19.71 42.17
C ALA A 7 -20.89 -20.33 41.28
N LEU A 8 -20.84 -21.67 41.15
CA LEU A 8 -19.87 -22.36 40.30
C LEU A 8 -20.21 -22.21 38.81
N LEU A 9 -21.48 -22.23 38.44
CA LEU A 9 -21.93 -21.99 37.06
C LEU A 9 -21.75 -20.53 36.61
N ALA A 10 -21.90 -19.55 37.53
CA ALA A 10 -21.65 -18.15 37.24
C ALA A 10 -20.14 -17.86 37.07
N LEU A 11 -19.27 -18.53 37.81
CA LEU A 11 -17.82 -18.44 37.63
C LEU A 11 -17.32 -19.10 36.35
N LEU A 12 -17.93 -20.20 35.92
CA LEU A 12 -17.59 -20.86 34.62
C LEU A 12 -18.06 -20.01 33.43
N ALA A 13 -19.21 -19.33 33.54
CA ALA A 13 -19.70 -18.43 32.47
C ALA A 13 -18.84 -17.16 32.35
N LEU A 14 -18.27 -16.67 33.45
CA LEU A 14 -17.33 -15.54 33.44
C LEU A 14 -15.95 -15.89 32.89
N ALA A 15 -15.50 -17.14 33.07
CA ALA A 15 -14.22 -17.62 32.56
C ALA A 15 -14.26 -17.92 31.03
N CYS A 16 -15.42 -18.26 30.48
CA CYS A 16 -15.60 -18.44 29.04
C CYS A 16 -15.73 -17.11 28.26
N GLY A 17 -16.06 -16.01 28.93
CA GLY A 17 -16.19 -14.68 28.32
C GLY A 17 -14.85 -13.94 28.12
N LEU A 18 -13.75 -14.46 28.68
CA LEU A 18 -12.43 -13.82 28.62
C LEU A 18 -11.47 -14.44 27.58
N LEU A 19 -11.95 -15.39 26.77
CA LEU A 19 -11.17 -16.02 25.68
C LEU A 19 -11.67 -15.68 24.28
N SER A 20 -12.60 -14.71 24.14
CA SER A 20 -12.79 -14.02 22.87
C SER A 20 -11.60 -13.09 22.72
N GLY A 21 -10.46 -13.63 22.28
CA GLY A 21 -9.39 -12.82 21.72
C GLY A 21 -10.02 -12.00 20.60
N CYS A 22 -10.11 -10.69 20.80
CA CYS A 22 -10.34 -9.77 19.70
C CYS A 22 -9.22 -10.03 18.71
N ARG A 23 -9.54 -10.68 17.60
CA ARG A 23 -8.67 -10.71 16.44
C ARG A 23 -8.80 -9.30 15.89
N GLU A 24 -7.77 -8.48 16.09
CA GLU A 24 -7.75 -7.13 15.55
C GLU A 24 -7.70 -7.25 14.02
N GLU A 25 -8.67 -6.67 13.36
CA GLU A 25 -8.70 -6.54 11.92
C GLU A 25 -7.67 -5.48 11.52
N GLN A 26 -6.73 -5.87 10.67
CA GLN A 26 -5.78 -4.92 10.08
C GLN A 26 -6.40 -4.34 8.82
N THR A 27 -6.35 -3.03 8.70
CA THR A 27 -6.85 -2.32 7.52
C THR A 27 -5.71 -2.03 6.59
N SER A 28 -5.69 -2.66 5.42
CA SER A 28 -4.81 -2.25 4.33
C SER A 28 -5.37 -0.99 3.69
N ALA A 29 -4.73 0.15 3.95
CA ALA A 29 -5.22 1.43 3.47
C ALA A 29 -4.40 1.95 2.28
N LYS A 30 -5.14 2.41 1.27
CA LYS A 30 -4.70 3.21 0.13
C LYS A 30 -3.58 2.64 -0.75
N PRO A 31 -3.69 1.44 -1.33
CA PRO A 31 -2.94 1.14 -2.53
C PRO A 31 -3.39 2.06 -3.68
N VAL A 32 -2.45 2.71 -4.32
CA VAL A 32 -2.67 3.55 -5.50
C VAL A 32 -1.92 2.93 -6.66
N ILE A 33 -2.62 2.71 -7.77
CA ILE A 33 -2.05 2.06 -8.96
C ILE A 33 -1.88 3.13 -10.05
N TYR A 34 -0.63 3.35 -10.47
CA TYR A 34 -0.30 4.18 -11.62
C TYR A 34 0.01 3.30 -12.82
N LEU A 35 -0.50 3.68 -13.98
CA LEU A 35 -0.27 2.99 -15.24
C LEU A 35 0.49 3.94 -16.17
N TYR A 36 1.73 3.58 -16.53
CA TYR A 36 2.55 4.34 -17.46
C TYR A 36 2.85 3.48 -18.70
N PRO A 37 2.28 3.78 -19.88
CA PRO A 37 2.67 3.12 -21.12
C PRO A 37 4.14 3.42 -21.47
N ALA A 38 4.76 2.51 -22.24
CA ALA A 38 6.15 2.64 -22.65
C ALA A 38 6.41 3.90 -23.49
N GLU A 39 7.51 4.59 -23.21
CA GLU A 39 8.07 5.63 -24.07
C GLU A 39 9.04 5.01 -25.07
N GLU A 40 8.95 5.39 -26.36
CA GLU A 40 10.00 5.06 -27.32
C GLU A 40 11.22 5.97 -27.10
N GLU A 41 12.38 5.37 -26.81
CA GLU A 41 13.66 6.09 -26.71
C GLU A 41 14.04 6.68 -28.08
N THR A 42 13.97 7.99 -28.22
CA THR A 42 14.76 8.74 -29.21
C THR A 42 15.79 9.57 -28.48
N ALA A 43 17.07 9.17 -28.62
CA ALA A 43 18.19 9.94 -28.15
C ALA A 43 18.34 11.23 -28.95
N ASP A 44 18.21 12.41 -28.30
CA ASP A 44 19.20 13.50 -28.38
C ASP A 44 18.83 14.63 -27.39
N ALA A 45 19.89 15.18 -26.76
CA ALA A 45 19.87 16.03 -25.59
C ALA A 45 19.24 17.41 -25.77
N ASN A 46 18.30 17.77 -24.87
CA ASN A 46 18.30 19.07 -24.17
C ASN A 46 17.24 19.09 -23.05
N PRO A 47 17.54 19.65 -21.86
CA PRO A 47 16.73 19.48 -20.68
C PRO A 47 15.62 20.55 -20.63
N VAL A 48 14.44 20.22 -20.93
CA VAL A 48 13.10 20.59 -20.47
C VAL A 48 12.09 19.94 -21.44
N ASP A 49 12.03 18.65 -21.48
CA ASP A 49 11.00 17.97 -22.27
C ASP A 49 9.87 17.53 -21.35
N TYR A 50 8.73 18.24 -21.49
CA TYR A 50 7.46 17.63 -21.17
C TYR A 50 7.23 16.53 -22.19
N LEU A 51 7.58 15.31 -21.86
CA LEU A 51 7.36 14.16 -22.73
C LEU A 51 5.87 13.80 -22.66
N TYR A 52 5.18 14.07 -23.78
CA TYR A 52 3.85 13.53 -24.07
C TYR A 52 4.09 12.23 -24.83
N PRO A 53 3.70 11.09 -24.30
CA PRO A 53 3.91 9.82 -24.95
C PRO A 53 3.00 9.62 -26.16
N GLU A 54 3.50 8.89 -27.14
CA GLU A 54 2.85 8.80 -28.46
C GLU A 54 1.66 7.85 -28.53
N THR A 55 1.39 6.98 -27.54
CA THR A 55 0.31 5.99 -27.66
C THR A 55 -0.48 5.79 -26.38
N GLU A 56 -1.78 6.08 -26.47
CA GLU A 56 -2.78 5.61 -25.51
C GLU A 56 -2.96 4.09 -25.64
N MET A 57 -3.19 3.39 -24.51
CA MET A 57 -3.51 1.98 -24.54
C MET A 57 -4.64 1.62 -23.59
N GLU A 58 -5.44 0.63 -23.95
CA GLU A 58 -6.42 0.05 -23.03
C GLU A 58 -5.73 -0.90 -22.07
N VAL A 59 -6.01 -0.73 -20.80
CA VAL A 59 -5.46 -1.55 -19.70
C VAL A 59 -6.59 -2.06 -18.84
N THR A 60 -6.59 -3.37 -18.57
CA THR A 60 -7.47 -3.99 -17.58
C THR A 60 -6.66 -4.39 -16.37
N VAL A 61 -7.12 -3.96 -15.18
CA VAL A 61 -6.52 -4.31 -13.89
C VAL A 61 -7.52 -5.12 -13.08
N LYS A 62 -7.11 -6.29 -12.61
CA LYS A 62 -7.88 -7.14 -11.70
C LYS A 62 -7.12 -7.31 -10.41
N LEU A 63 -7.84 -7.19 -9.30
CA LEU A 63 -7.35 -7.41 -7.95
C LEU A 63 -7.97 -8.70 -7.40
N ASP A 64 -7.11 -9.64 -7.00
CA ASP A 64 -7.48 -10.82 -6.21
C ASP A 64 -6.98 -10.57 -4.78
N TYR A 65 -7.89 -10.16 -3.91
CA TYR A 65 -7.61 -9.76 -2.55
C TYR A 65 -8.13 -10.80 -1.56
N ASP A 66 -7.24 -11.31 -0.69
CA ASP A 66 -7.57 -12.25 0.38
C ASP A 66 -8.10 -11.50 1.61
N GLY A 67 -9.23 -10.81 1.42
CA GLY A 67 -9.86 -9.95 2.40
C GLY A 67 -11.20 -9.40 1.90
N GLU A 68 -11.71 -8.38 2.57
CA GLU A 68 -12.92 -7.66 2.19
C GLU A 68 -12.56 -6.25 1.70
N LEU A 69 -12.96 -5.91 0.46
CA LEU A 69 -12.82 -4.55 -0.05
C LEU A 69 -13.83 -3.63 0.62
N THR A 70 -13.34 -2.57 1.26
CA THR A 70 -14.17 -1.59 1.97
C THR A 70 -14.43 -0.34 1.15
N CYS A 71 -13.51 0.03 0.25
CA CYS A 71 -13.66 1.17 -0.63
C CYS A 71 -12.91 0.95 -1.94
N THR A 72 -13.51 1.43 -3.07
CA THR A 72 -12.84 1.45 -4.37
C THR A 72 -13.22 2.70 -5.13
N TYR A 73 -12.25 3.29 -5.88
CA TYR A 73 -12.52 4.42 -6.76
C TYR A 73 -11.57 4.43 -7.97
N PRO A 74 -12.12 4.39 -9.22
CA PRO A 74 -13.54 4.16 -9.56
C PRO A 74 -14.09 2.86 -8.95
N ALA A 75 -15.42 2.70 -8.98
CA ALA A 75 -16.05 1.49 -8.45
C ALA A 75 -15.48 0.23 -9.12
N TYR A 76 -15.14 -0.76 -8.31
CA TYR A 76 -14.62 -2.05 -8.76
C TYR A 76 -15.78 -3.04 -9.02
N ASP A 77 -15.85 -3.55 -10.24
CA ASP A 77 -16.83 -4.59 -10.62
C ASP A 77 -16.08 -5.76 -11.29
N GLY A 78 -15.30 -6.47 -10.47
CA GLY A 78 -14.47 -7.59 -10.94
C GLY A 78 -13.29 -7.18 -11.83
N GLY A 79 -12.96 -5.89 -11.89
CA GLY A 79 -11.84 -5.30 -12.61
C GLY A 79 -12.10 -3.85 -12.99
N TRP A 80 -11.03 -3.14 -13.31
CA TRP A 80 -11.08 -1.82 -13.96
C TRP A 80 -10.57 -1.97 -15.39
N THR A 81 -11.30 -1.40 -16.35
CA THR A 81 -10.82 -1.25 -17.73
C THR A 81 -10.78 0.23 -18.05
N VAL A 82 -9.60 0.74 -18.38
CA VAL A 82 -9.33 2.15 -18.63
C VAL A 82 -8.42 2.32 -19.83
N THR A 83 -8.54 3.46 -20.50
CA THR A 83 -7.51 3.94 -21.43
C THR A 83 -6.47 4.69 -20.61
N ALA A 84 -5.26 4.14 -20.53
CA ALA A 84 -4.12 4.76 -19.86
C ALA A 84 -3.33 5.62 -20.86
N ARG A 85 -2.93 6.81 -20.40
CA ARG A 85 -2.05 7.73 -21.10
C ARG A 85 -0.70 7.80 -20.42
N PRO A 86 0.31 8.14 -21.15
CA PRO A 86 1.68 8.24 -20.64
C PRO A 86 1.91 9.29 -19.55
N ASP A 87 1.07 10.32 -19.47
CA ASP A 87 1.05 11.27 -18.37
C ASP A 87 0.41 10.69 -17.07
N GLY A 88 0.00 9.41 -17.11
CA GLY A 88 -0.68 8.73 -16.02
C GLY A 88 -2.19 8.98 -15.96
N THR A 89 -2.77 9.75 -16.90
CA THR A 89 -4.22 9.96 -16.95
C THR A 89 -4.92 8.67 -17.37
N LEU A 90 -5.91 8.25 -16.61
CA LEU A 90 -6.76 7.11 -16.88
C LEU A 90 -8.16 7.59 -17.31
N THR A 91 -8.74 7.00 -18.35
CA THR A 91 -10.09 7.35 -18.79
C THR A 91 -10.96 6.08 -18.85
N ASP A 92 -12.10 6.08 -18.17
CA ASP A 92 -13.04 4.95 -18.21
C ASP A 92 -13.91 4.96 -19.48
N GLY A 93 -14.67 3.88 -19.70
CA GLY A 93 -15.56 3.74 -20.86
C GLY A 93 -16.71 4.78 -20.92
N ARG A 94 -16.90 5.59 -19.87
CA ARG A 94 -17.85 6.71 -19.81
C ARG A 94 -17.20 8.06 -20.11
N GLY A 95 -15.87 8.08 -20.30
CA GLY A 95 -15.10 9.28 -20.56
C GLY A 95 -14.74 10.06 -19.27
N GLN A 96 -14.89 9.46 -18.09
CA GLN A 96 -14.43 10.06 -16.84
C GLN A 96 -12.93 9.84 -16.70
N THR A 97 -12.21 10.85 -16.21
CA THR A 97 -10.76 10.80 -16.02
C THR A 97 -10.36 10.64 -14.55
N TYR A 98 -9.30 9.88 -14.32
CA TYR A 98 -8.74 9.57 -13.01
C TYR A 98 -7.22 9.68 -13.08
N SER A 99 -6.59 9.99 -11.93
CA SER A 99 -5.13 9.98 -11.81
C SER A 99 -4.58 8.61 -11.44
N TYR A 100 -5.42 7.74 -10.86
CA TYR A 100 -5.07 6.39 -10.41
C TYR A 100 -6.32 5.57 -10.14
N LEU A 101 -6.15 4.27 -9.94
CA LEU A 101 -7.16 3.36 -9.40
C LEU A 101 -6.91 3.22 -7.90
N TYR A 102 -7.97 3.28 -7.11
CA TYR A 102 -7.89 3.27 -5.65
C TYR A 102 -8.71 2.14 -5.05
N TRP A 103 -8.17 1.52 -4.00
CA TRP A 103 -8.90 0.56 -3.19
C TRP A 103 -8.46 0.58 -1.73
N GLU A 104 -9.34 0.17 -0.85
CA GLU A 104 -9.08 -0.14 0.55
C GLU A 104 -9.73 -1.48 0.88
N GLY A 105 -9.15 -2.19 1.84
CA GLY A 105 -9.69 -3.44 2.33
C GLY A 105 -9.23 -3.76 3.74
N VAL A 106 -9.89 -4.74 4.34
CA VAL A 106 -9.51 -5.33 5.62
C VAL A 106 -9.15 -6.79 5.41
N ASP A 107 -8.06 -7.22 6.01
CA ASP A 107 -7.57 -8.59 5.98
C ASP A 107 -6.97 -9.01 7.33
N HIS A 108 -6.38 -10.18 7.37
CA HIS A 108 -5.70 -10.73 8.54
C HIS A 108 -4.22 -11.03 8.25
N THR A 109 -3.62 -10.27 7.33
CA THR A 109 -2.22 -10.44 6.93
C THR A 109 -1.29 -10.21 8.12
N ALA A 110 -0.41 -11.15 8.38
CA ALA A 110 0.66 -11.00 9.35
C ALA A 110 1.86 -10.36 8.67
N TYR A 111 2.04 -9.05 8.86
CA TYR A 111 3.18 -8.33 8.33
C TYR A 111 4.47 -8.65 9.08
N ASP A 112 5.59 -8.70 8.35
CA ASP A 112 6.90 -9.01 8.89
C ASP A 112 7.60 -7.76 9.45
N PHE A 113 7.89 -7.78 10.74
CA PHE A 113 8.69 -6.78 11.46
C PHE A 113 9.99 -7.36 12.02
N SER A 114 10.51 -8.43 11.44
CA SER A 114 11.83 -8.97 11.83
C SER A 114 12.98 -8.04 11.44
N ARG A 115 12.75 -7.19 10.45
CA ARG A 115 13.62 -6.09 9.98
C ARG A 115 12.77 -4.86 9.72
N GLY A 116 13.38 -3.69 9.86
CA GLY A 116 12.67 -2.44 9.65
C GLY A 116 13.48 -1.25 10.13
N PHE A 117 12.76 -0.17 10.45
CA PHE A 117 13.36 1.09 10.87
C PHE A 117 12.56 1.64 12.06
N CYS A 118 13.27 1.96 13.14
CA CYS A 118 12.67 2.68 14.27
C CYS A 118 12.99 4.17 14.10
N VAL A 119 11.99 4.94 13.68
CA VAL A 119 12.14 6.34 13.26
C VAL A 119 11.43 7.24 14.28
N PRO A 120 12.08 8.30 14.82
CA PRO A 120 11.38 9.32 15.59
C PRO A 120 10.26 9.96 14.76
N GLY A 121 9.10 10.22 15.38
CA GLY A 121 7.96 10.79 14.65
C GLY A 121 8.34 12.06 13.88
N ALA A 122 9.08 12.97 14.51
CA ALA A 122 9.53 14.22 13.89
C ALA A 122 10.45 14.03 12.66
N ASP A 123 11.12 12.88 12.53
CA ASP A 123 12.04 12.57 11.43
C ASP A 123 11.36 11.74 10.32
N THR A 124 10.08 11.35 10.51
CA THR A 124 9.36 10.46 9.60
C THR A 124 9.28 11.01 8.17
N ALA A 125 9.07 12.33 8.00
CA ALA A 125 9.00 12.93 6.66
C ALA A 125 10.30 12.74 5.89
N ALA A 126 11.44 13.08 6.50
CA ALA A 126 12.76 12.95 5.87
C ALA A 126 13.10 11.48 5.58
N PHE A 127 12.81 10.58 6.52
CA PHE A 127 12.98 9.15 6.33
C PHE A 127 12.17 8.63 5.13
N LEU A 128 10.88 8.99 5.03
CA LEU A 128 10.04 8.56 3.93
C LEU A 128 10.50 9.13 2.58
N GLU A 129 10.95 10.39 2.54
CA GLU A 129 11.51 10.98 1.32
C GLU A 129 12.69 10.15 0.77
N ASP A 130 13.63 9.78 1.64
CA ASP A 130 14.81 9.00 1.27
C ASP A 130 14.45 7.54 0.90
N ALA A 131 13.64 6.88 1.74
CA ALA A 131 13.27 5.48 1.55
C ALA A 131 12.44 5.26 0.26
N LEU A 132 11.44 6.12 0.01
CA LEU A 132 10.58 6.00 -1.16
C LEU A 132 11.33 6.30 -2.46
N ALA A 133 12.26 7.28 -2.44
CA ALA A 133 13.13 7.56 -3.56
C ALA A 133 14.05 6.36 -3.87
N GLN A 134 14.62 5.72 -2.83
CA GLN A 134 15.45 4.53 -2.99
C GLN A 134 14.65 3.35 -3.56
N LEU A 135 13.39 3.18 -3.15
CA LEU A 135 12.47 2.15 -3.65
C LEU A 135 11.99 2.42 -5.08
N GLY A 136 12.28 3.59 -5.66
CA GLY A 136 11.98 3.90 -7.06
C GLY A 136 10.66 4.67 -7.29
N LEU A 137 10.04 5.24 -6.25
CA LEU A 137 8.92 6.17 -6.43
C LEU A 137 9.43 7.52 -6.96
N THR A 138 8.70 8.08 -7.91
CA THR A 138 8.93 9.47 -8.35
C THR A 138 8.60 10.44 -7.21
N ARG A 139 9.12 11.67 -7.28
CA ARG A 139 8.82 12.71 -6.29
C ARG A 139 7.31 12.98 -6.16
N ARG A 140 6.55 12.90 -7.25
CA ARG A 140 5.10 13.06 -7.24
C ARG A 140 4.41 11.96 -6.44
N GLU A 141 4.74 10.70 -6.72
CA GLU A 141 4.17 9.53 -6.04
C GLU A 141 4.54 9.52 -4.55
N ALA A 142 5.82 9.79 -4.24
CA ALA A 142 6.29 9.91 -2.86
C ALA A 142 5.57 11.04 -2.10
N ASN A 143 5.30 12.19 -2.74
CA ASN A 143 4.54 13.27 -2.10
C ASN A 143 3.11 12.82 -1.75
N GLU A 144 2.42 12.12 -2.65
CA GLU A 144 1.06 11.64 -2.38
C GLU A 144 1.05 10.60 -1.25
N PHE A 145 2.05 9.71 -1.22
CA PHE A 145 2.27 8.76 -0.12
C PHE A 145 2.48 9.48 1.22
N ILE A 146 3.44 10.41 1.26
CA ILE A 146 3.81 11.14 2.49
C ILE A 146 2.64 11.98 3.02
N VAL A 147 1.93 12.71 2.15
CA VAL A 147 0.78 13.54 2.56
C VAL A 147 -0.33 12.70 3.19
N TYR A 148 -0.48 11.44 2.79
CA TYR A 148 -1.47 10.55 3.38
C TYR A 148 -1.04 10.00 4.73
N TRP A 149 0.21 9.50 4.85
CA TRP A 149 0.66 8.78 6.04
C TRP A 149 1.23 9.69 7.13
N LEU A 150 1.94 10.76 6.77
CA LEU A 150 2.64 11.61 7.72
C LEU A 150 1.76 12.16 8.85
N PRO A 151 0.51 12.63 8.61
CA PRO A 151 -0.36 13.14 9.69
C PRO A 151 -0.69 12.10 10.76
N GLN A 152 -0.57 10.82 10.46
CA GLN A 152 -0.84 9.72 11.38
C GLN A 152 0.43 9.31 12.16
N MET A 153 1.61 9.70 11.68
CA MET A 153 2.90 9.21 12.16
C MET A 153 3.75 10.28 12.86
N GLU A 154 3.68 11.54 12.42
CA GLU A 154 4.61 12.60 12.87
C GLU A 154 4.50 12.96 14.35
N GLN A 155 3.32 12.72 14.98
CA GLN A 155 3.08 13.03 16.38
C GLN A 155 3.46 11.89 17.33
N ASN A 156 3.76 10.70 16.81
CA ASN A 156 4.18 9.56 17.60
C ASN A 156 5.60 9.80 18.17
N PRO A 157 5.93 9.34 19.37
CA PRO A 157 7.32 9.38 19.85
C PRO A 157 8.27 8.67 18.88
N TYR A 158 7.89 7.47 18.41
CA TYR A 158 8.60 6.71 17.38
C TYR A 158 7.62 5.94 16.51
N ASN A 159 8.06 5.60 15.31
CA ASN A 159 7.37 4.71 14.38
C ASN A 159 8.27 3.52 14.05
N LEU A 160 7.76 2.31 14.19
CA LEU A 160 8.39 1.14 13.61
C LEU A 160 7.83 0.97 12.19
N ILE A 161 8.70 1.04 11.20
CA ILE A 161 8.34 1.01 9.78
C ILE A 161 9.02 -0.18 9.13
N ALA A 162 8.24 -0.98 8.38
CA ALA A 162 8.75 -2.08 7.57
C ALA A 162 8.04 -2.13 6.20
N PHE A 163 8.80 -2.09 5.12
CA PHE A 163 8.25 -2.25 3.77
C PHE A 163 8.06 -3.73 3.48
N GLN A 164 6.87 -4.09 3.03
CA GLN A 164 6.46 -5.46 2.80
C GLN A 164 6.63 -5.85 1.33
N SER A 165 7.00 -7.09 1.07
CA SER A 165 7.04 -7.69 -0.26
C SER A 165 6.02 -8.83 -0.36
N ASP A 166 6.47 -10.07 -0.28
CA ASP A 166 5.63 -11.26 -0.46
C ASP A 166 4.46 -11.33 0.53
N ALA A 167 4.68 -10.88 1.78
CA ALA A 167 3.61 -10.82 2.78
C ALA A 167 2.41 -9.97 2.32
N TYR A 168 2.65 -8.92 1.52
CA TYR A 168 1.59 -8.12 0.92
C TYR A 168 1.12 -8.69 -0.42
N THR A 169 2.05 -8.99 -1.34
CA THR A 169 1.71 -9.37 -2.72
C THR A 169 1.03 -10.72 -2.83
N ASP A 170 1.22 -11.62 -1.85
CA ASP A 170 0.53 -12.91 -1.78
C ASP A 170 -0.95 -12.77 -1.41
N HIS A 171 -1.31 -11.72 -0.67
CA HIS A 171 -2.70 -11.44 -0.25
C HIS A 171 -3.43 -10.45 -1.15
N ALA A 172 -2.71 -9.62 -1.90
CA ALA A 172 -3.27 -8.65 -2.84
C ALA A 172 -2.62 -8.83 -4.22
N ARG A 173 -3.11 -9.79 -5.01
CA ARG A 173 -2.54 -10.09 -6.33
C ARG A 173 -3.14 -9.21 -7.39
N LEU A 174 -2.30 -8.52 -8.15
CA LEU A 174 -2.71 -7.75 -9.32
C LEU A 174 -2.46 -8.55 -10.59
N THR A 175 -3.47 -8.58 -11.46
CA THR A 175 -3.35 -9.04 -12.85
C THR A 175 -3.62 -7.86 -13.76
N VAL A 176 -2.63 -7.47 -14.54
CA VAL A 176 -2.71 -6.36 -15.49
C VAL A 176 -2.64 -6.89 -16.91
N THR A 177 -3.51 -6.42 -17.77
CA THR A 177 -3.57 -6.82 -19.19
C THR A 177 -3.65 -5.56 -20.08
N PRO A 178 -2.72 -5.34 -21.03
CA PRO A 178 -1.55 -6.19 -21.31
C PRO A 178 -0.60 -6.31 -20.13
N GLU A 179 0.25 -7.34 -20.13
CA GLU A 179 1.27 -7.54 -19.09
C GLU A 179 2.26 -6.36 -19.11
N PRO A 180 2.52 -5.70 -17.96
CA PRO A 180 3.47 -4.60 -17.90
C PRO A 180 4.93 -5.09 -18.01
N ASP A 181 5.80 -4.27 -18.60
CA ASP A 181 7.23 -4.52 -18.66
C ASP A 181 7.89 -4.42 -17.25
N SER A 182 7.31 -3.60 -16.37
CA SER A 182 7.76 -3.47 -14.98
C SER A 182 6.60 -3.17 -14.04
N MET A 183 6.68 -3.72 -12.80
CA MET A 183 5.67 -3.48 -11.76
C MET A 183 6.36 -3.20 -10.43
N LEU A 184 6.23 -1.98 -9.95
CA LEU A 184 6.69 -1.55 -8.63
C LEU A 184 5.53 -1.56 -7.65
N ARG A 185 5.67 -2.30 -6.55
CA ARG A 185 4.67 -2.34 -5.48
C ARG A 185 5.34 -2.00 -4.15
N VAL A 186 4.99 -0.85 -3.57
CA VAL A 186 5.53 -0.34 -2.31
C VAL A 186 4.44 -0.37 -1.24
N PHE A 187 4.56 -1.25 -0.28
CA PHE A 187 3.61 -1.35 0.83
C PHE A 187 4.33 -1.19 2.17
N MET A 188 3.90 -0.20 2.95
CA MET A 188 4.44 0.13 4.27
C MET A 188 3.54 -0.40 5.38
N ALA A 189 4.02 -1.38 6.16
CA ALA A 189 3.42 -1.68 7.46
C ALA A 189 4.13 -0.85 8.54
N TRP A 190 3.34 -0.24 9.44
CA TRP A 190 3.93 0.57 10.50
C TRP A 190 3.12 0.47 11.79
N LYS A 191 3.76 0.77 12.91
CA LYS A 191 3.12 0.90 14.22
C LYS A 191 3.75 2.01 15.05
N ALA A 192 2.93 2.68 15.85
CA ALA A 192 3.39 3.66 16.83
C ALA A 192 4.12 2.97 17.99
N LEU A 193 5.21 3.59 18.46
CA LEU A 193 5.97 3.13 19.63
C LEU A 193 6.16 4.29 20.61
N GLU A 194 6.02 3.98 21.91
CA GLU A 194 6.27 4.94 23.00
C GLU A 194 7.78 5.14 23.27
N SER A 195 8.62 4.20 22.89
CA SER A 195 10.07 4.24 23.11
C SER A 195 10.80 3.56 21.94
N PRO A 196 12.08 3.95 21.68
CA PRO A 196 12.82 3.36 20.61
C PRO A 196 13.14 1.89 20.88
N ILE A 197 13.21 1.12 19.81
CA ILE A 197 13.65 -0.28 19.83
C ILE A 197 14.88 -0.44 18.94
N ASP A 198 15.71 -1.43 19.26
CA ASP A 198 16.78 -1.88 18.38
C ASP A 198 16.24 -2.95 17.44
N ILE A 199 16.32 -2.69 16.13
CA ILE A 199 15.85 -3.60 15.08
C ILE A 199 16.84 -3.61 13.94
N PRO A 200 17.16 -4.79 13.34
CA PRO A 200 17.99 -4.87 12.15
C PRO A 200 17.36 -4.07 11.01
N ALA A 201 18.14 -3.22 10.37
CA ALA A 201 17.68 -2.47 9.21
C ALA A 201 17.24 -3.39 8.07
N GLN A 202 16.19 -3.00 7.37
CA GLN A 202 15.72 -3.63 6.15
C GLN A 202 16.54 -3.13 4.96
N ASP A 203 16.87 -4.02 4.02
CA ASP A 203 17.42 -3.62 2.73
C ASP A 203 16.29 -3.06 1.86
N LEU A 204 16.51 -1.91 1.24
CA LEU A 204 15.59 -1.28 0.30
C LEU A 204 16.21 -1.39 -1.11
N PRO A 205 15.80 -2.38 -1.93
CA PRO A 205 16.35 -2.53 -3.27
C PRO A 205 15.86 -1.40 -4.17
N ALA A 206 16.76 -0.84 -4.97
CA ALA A 206 16.40 0.09 -6.02
C ALA A 206 15.57 -0.63 -7.10
N PHE A 207 14.61 0.08 -7.68
CA PHE A 207 13.78 -0.42 -8.76
C PHE A 207 13.94 0.45 -10.00
N ASP A 208 14.31 -0.17 -11.10
CA ASP A 208 14.40 0.47 -12.42
C ASP A 208 13.10 0.22 -13.20
N ARG A 209 12.43 1.30 -13.60
CA ARG A 209 11.23 1.23 -14.43
C ARG A 209 11.63 1.10 -15.89
N THR A 210 10.97 0.20 -16.60
CA THR A 210 11.18 -0.02 -18.04
C THR A 210 9.83 -0.17 -18.73
N GLY A 211 9.73 0.34 -19.94
CA GLY A 211 8.56 0.16 -20.79
C GLY A 211 7.25 0.56 -20.16
N PHE A 212 6.19 -0.21 -20.40
CA PHE A 212 4.92 -0.05 -19.71
C PHE A 212 5.11 -0.39 -18.22
N ALA A 213 5.10 0.62 -17.38
CA ALA A 213 5.27 0.48 -15.95
C ALA A 213 3.97 0.62 -15.16
N VAL A 214 3.77 -0.28 -14.21
CA VAL A 214 2.70 -0.19 -13.20
C VAL A 214 3.33 0.15 -11.86
N VAL A 215 2.79 1.14 -11.17
CA VAL A 215 3.23 1.52 -9.83
C VAL A 215 2.04 1.49 -8.87
N GLU A 216 2.21 0.76 -7.80
CA GLU A 216 1.27 0.72 -6.69
C GLU A 216 2.00 1.09 -5.40
N TRP A 217 1.36 1.92 -4.59
CA TRP A 217 1.82 2.16 -3.23
C TRP A 217 0.65 2.15 -2.24
N GLY A 218 0.93 1.73 -1.02
CA GLY A 218 -0.04 1.67 0.05
C GLY A 218 0.62 1.41 1.39
N GLY A 219 -0.20 1.13 2.41
CA GLY A 219 0.29 0.76 3.72
C GLY A 219 -0.81 0.36 4.68
N ALA A 220 -0.40 -0.01 5.89
CA ALA A 220 -1.28 -0.33 6.99
C ALA A 220 -0.66 0.10 8.32
N GLU A 221 -1.48 0.69 9.21
CA GLU A 221 -1.15 0.76 10.62
C GLU A 221 -1.42 -0.60 11.26
N VAL A 222 -0.44 -1.09 12.01
CA VAL A 222 -0.52 -2.39 12.71
C VAL A 222 -0.54 -2.12 14.20
N PRO A 223 -1.49 -2.68 14.95
CA PRO A 223 -1.60 -2.51 16.39
C PRO A 223 -0.37 -2.99 17.16
#